data_8ae7d223aac617e607e38ba6419b9ee5
#
_entry.id   8ae7d223aac617e607e38ba6419b9ee5
#
_cell.length_a   1.000
_cell.length_b   1.000
_cell.length_c   1.000
_cell.angle_alpha   90.00
_cell.angle_beta   90.00
_cell.angle_gamma   90.00
#
_symmetry.space_group_name_H-M   'P 1'
#
loop_
_entity.id
_entity.type
_entity.pdbx_description
1 polymer ?
#
loop_
_entity_poly.entity_id
_entity_poly.type
_entity_poly.pdbx_seq_one_letter_code
_entity_poly.pdbx_strand_id
1 'polypeptide(L)'
;MKTLEDIKAMSYQEKDELEDLVLEIIDNNDLVKLKDILKDYPVKISCYELNIKDEDGDFPLFDPFNLIIRAAHACEDNNNDFSILDYLFDEYGLSLKDPKYNFVLIDMKHIKEANEKYILIKKAKESNIICRNALIYYYILNADNPNSQIIKYLVNRGAKFEVHEDDFGWTPMHFWARRNNYQLLELAIKGGANVDMQTLLDPKSEYNETLLFEAVSEPETYRVTQLLIELGANVNFATPRTPLDDAKGSRNKKLLKDAGAMTSEQIRKKFNLPAYDSSHCEIDGKTDFDLLGKYHDEYSKLLNDAIKKAKESE
;
A
#
# COMPACT_ATOMS: atom_id res chain seq x y z
N MET A 1 27.78 23.91 9.43
CA MET A 1 26.74 23.46 8.47
C MET A 1 27.39 23.26 7.13
N LYS A 2 27.28 22.07 6.56
CA LYS A 2 27.85 21.71 5.25
C LYS A 2 27.02 22.28 4.12
N THR A 3 27.64 22.46 2.96
CA THR A 3 26.96 22.85 1.71
C THR A 3 26.74 21.64 0.81
N LEU A 4 25.93 21.76 -0.25
CA LEU A 4 25.75 20.69 -1.24
C LEU A 4 27.09 20.33 -1.92
N GLU A 5 27.92 21.31 -2.21
CA GLU A 5 29.26 21.11 -2.79
C GLU A 5 30.18 20.33 -1.85
N ASP A 6 30.11 20.58 -0.53
CA ASP A 6 30.86 19.81 0.46
C ASP A 6 30.44 18.33 0.44
N ILE A 7 29.14 18.05 0.34
CA ILE A 7 28.61 16.69 0.30
C ILE A 7 28.98 15.99 -1.02
N LYS A 8 28.86 16.69 -2.14
CA LYS A 8 29.25 16.16 -3.46
C LYS A 8 30.75 15.85 -3.54
N ALA A 9 31.57 16.62 -2.84
CA ALA A 9 33.02 16.39 -2.77
C ALA A 9 33.41 15.18 -1.88
N MET A 10 32.51 14.67 -1.05
CA MET A 10 32.77 13.47 -0.26
C MET A 10 32.88 12.24 -1.18
N SER A 11 33.85 11.38 -0.90
CA SER A 11 33.95 10.06 -1.53
C SER A 11 32.75 9.18 -1.16
N TYR A 12 32.50 8.14 -1.96
CA TYR A 12 31.46 7.15 -1.64
C TYR A 12 31.66 6.54 -0.24
N GLN A 13 32.92 6.20 0.08
CA GLN A 13 33.23 5.61 1.38
C GLN A 13 32.94 6.56 2.55
N GLU A 14 33.25 7.85 2.42
CA GLU A 14 32.95 8.85 3.48
C GLU A 14 31.45 9.04 3.67
N LYS A 15 30.66 8.98 2.59
CA LYS A 15 29.19 9.05 2.66
C LYS A 15 28.61 7.82 3.34
N ASP A 16 29.07 6.64 2.95
CA ASP A 16 28.63 5.33 3.47
C ASP A 16 28.94 5.21 4.97
N GLU A 17 30.18 5.53 5.39
CA GLU A 17 30.60 5.53 6.80
C GLU A 17 29.78 6.50 7.67
N LEU A 18 29.41 7.66 7.10
CA LEU A 18 28.60 8.65 7.82
C LEU A 18 27.12 8.24 7.89
N GLU A 19 26.57 7.65 6.82
CA GLU A 19 25.21 7.10 6.85
C GLU A 19 25.13 5.95 7.85
N ASP A 20 26.05 5.03 7.83
CA ASP A 20 26.13 3.91 8.78
C ASP A 20 26.18 4.40 10.22
N LEU A 21 27.01 5.43 10.50
CA LEU A 21 27.07 6.04 11.83
C LEU A 21 25.73 6.63 12.25
N VAL A 22 25.02 7.33 11.36
CA VAL A 22 23.71 7.91 11.64
C VAL A 22 22.67 6.80 11.89
N LEU A 23 22.69 5.72 11.10
CA LEU A 23 21.80 4.58 11.27
C LEU A 23 22.08 3.86 12.62
N GLU A 24 23.33 3.68 13.00
CA GLU A 24 23.71 3.11 14.31
C GLU A 24 23.20 3.97 15.48
N ILE A 25 23.28 5.29 15.37
CA ILE A 25 22.75 6.22 16.38
C ILE A 25 21.24 6.12 16.49
N ILE A 26 20.55 5.95 15.35
CA ILE A 26 19.09 5.72 15.33
C ILE A 26 18.76 4.37 15.99
N ASP A 27 19.46 3.30 15.69
CA ASP A 27 19.25 1.98 16.29
C ASP A 27 19.45 2.00 17.82
N ASN A 28 20.41 2.79 18.30
CA ASN A 28 20.65 2.99 19.73
C ASN A 28 19.66 3.99 20.38
N ASN A 29 18.70 4.50 19.64
CA ASN A 29 17.71 5.49 20.08
C ASN A 29 18.35 6.75 20.72
N ASP A 30 19.52 7.18 20.24
CA ASP A 30 20.27 8.33 20.78
C ASP A 30 19.90 9.63 20.06
N LEU A 31 18.74 10.18 20.42
CA LEU A 31 18.24 11.43 19.85
C LEU A 31 19.22 12.61 20.01
N VAL A 32 19.99 12.65 21.12
CA VAL A 32 20.91 13.77 21.39
C VAL A 32 22.06 13.75 20.38
N LYS A 33 22.69 12.59 20.17
CA LYS A 33 23.75 12.46 19.16
C LYS A 33 23.22 12.66 17.74
N LEU A 34 22.00 12.15 17.45
CA LEU A 34 21.37 12.33 16.15
C LEU A 34 21.21 13.81 15.80
N LYS A 35 20.68 14.60 16.74
CA LYS A 35 20.53 16.06 16.59
C LYS A 35 21.89 16.76 16.42
N ASP A 36 22.90 16.32 17.14
CA ASP A 36 24.23 16.91 17.09
C ASP A 36 24.92 16.70 15.73
N ILE A 37 24.73 15.54 15.12
CA ILE A 37 25.27 15.25 13.77
C ILE A 37 24.42 15.95 12.70
N LEU A 38 23.11 15.72 12.67
CA LEU A 38 22.26 16.18 11.58
C LEU A 38 22.14 17.72 11.48
N LYS A 39 22.46 18.48 12.54
CA LYS A 39 22.53 19.97 12.46
C LYS A 39 23.51 20.48 11.40
N ASP A 40 24.56 19.71 11.12
CA ASP A 40 25.58 20.08 10.12
C ASP A 40 25.19 19.65 8.69
N TYR A 41 24.21 18.77 8.56
CA TYR A 41 23.74 18.19 7.30
C TYR A 41 22.23 18.44 7.09
N PRO A 42 21.81 19.68 6.73
CA PRO A 42 20.38 20.00 6.55
C PRO A 42 19.72 19.12 5.48
N VAL A 43 18.46 18.70 5.70
CA VAL A 43 17.71 17.78 4.84
C VAL A 43 17.74 18.19 3.35
N LYS A 44 17.64 19.48 3.05
CA LYS A 44 17.66 20.00 1.67
C LYS A 44 18.95 19.71 0.90
N ILE A 45 20.03 19.45 1.62
CA ILE A 45 21.37 19.28 1.06
C ILE A 45 21.77 17.80 1.14
N SER A 46 21.50 17.16 2.28
CA SER A 46 21.94 15.79 2.54
C SER A 46 21.03 14.74 1.87
N CYS A 47 19.74 15.05 1.70
CA CYS A 47 18.75 14.19 1.05
C CYS A 47 18.34 14.79 -0.31
N TYR A 48 19.28 15.29 -1.11
CA TYR A 48 19.01 15.90 -2.40
C TYR A 48 18.44 14.91 -3.42
N GLU A 49 17.74 15.42 -4.43
CA GLU A 49 17.16 14.60 -5.48
C GLU A 49 18.25 13.82 -6.25
N LEU A 50 18.09 12.51 -6.33
CA LEU A 50 18.81 11.71 -7.29
C LEU A 50 18.37 12.11 -8.70
N ASN A 51 19.29 12.61 -9.49
CA ASN A 51 19.05 12.74 -10.91
C ASN A 51 19.25 11.36 -11.53
N ILE A 52 18.16 10.61 -11.72
CA ILE A 52 18.17 9.22 -12.26
C ILE A 52 18.85 9.12 -13.64
N LYS A 53 19.23 10.24 -14.22
CA LYS A 53 19.98 10.31 -15.49
C LYS A 53 21.50 10.24 -15.33
N ASP A 54 22.02 10.37 -14.11
CA ASP A 54 23.45 10.27 -13.86
C ASP A 54 23.84 8.80 -13.71
N GLU A 55 24.37 8.22 -14.80
CA GLU A 55 25.02 6.89 -14.79
C GLU A 55 26.24 6.84 -13.86
N ASP A 56 26.73 7.98 -13.39
CA ASP A 56 27.94 8.13 -12.56
C ASP A 56 27.68 8.11 -11.03
N GLY A 57 26.41 7.87 -10.59
CA GLY A 57 26.16 7.47 -9.21
C GLY A 57 26.28 8.56 -8.14
N ASP A 58 25.78 9.76 -8.40
CA ASP A 58 25.68 10.80 -7.36
C ASP A 58 24.53 10.48 -6.39
N PHE A 59 24.83 9.79 -5.30
CA PHE A 59 23.86 9.39 -4.28
C PHE A 59 23.72 10.48 -3.22
N PRO A 60 22.49 10.70 -2.66
CA PRO A 60 22.33 11.55 -1.48
C PRO A 60 23.19 11.00 -0.33
N LEU A 61 23.55 11.87 0.60
CA LEU A 61 24.30 11.47 1.78
C LEU A 61 23.47 10.56 2.69
N PHE A 62 22.18 10.89 2.83
CA PHE A 62 21.24 10.08 3.61
C PHE A 62 20.03 9.70 2.75
N ASP A 63 19.69 8.41 2.76
CA ASP A 63 18.43 7.95 2.18
C ASP A 63 17.28 8.19 3.18
N PRO A 64 16.31 9.06 2.87
CA PRO A 64 15.17 9.29 3.74
C PRO A 64 14.38 8.03 4.07
N PHE A 65 14.33 7.08 3.14
CA PHE A 65 13.66 5.79 3.37
C PHE A 65 14.38 4.99 4.46
N ASN A 66 15.72 4.87 4.36
CA ASN A 66 16.53 4.18 5.35
C ASN A 66 16.41 4.83 6.73
N LEU A 67 16.49 6.16 6.82
CA LEU A 67 16.34 6.88 8.09
C LEU A 67 14.99 6.60 8.75
N ILE A 68 13.89 6.65 7.98
CA ILE A 68 12.53 6.45 8.51
C ILE A 68 12.34 4.99 8.91
N ILE A 69 12.76 4.04 8.09
CA ILE A 69 12.61 2.60 8.40
C ILE A 69 13.43 2.23 9.63
N ARG A 70 14.68 2.68 9.75
CA ARG A 70 15.51 2.41 10.94
C ARG A 70 14.91 3.03 12.19
N ALA A 71 14.40 4.25 12.10
CA ALA A 71 13.70 4.89 13.22
C ALA A 71 12.39 4.16 13.60
N ALA A 72 11.67 3.59 12.64
CA ALA A 72 10.49 2.77 12.92
C ALA A 72 10.85 1.45 13.62
N HIS A 73 11.96 0.80 13.24
CA HIS A 73 12.48 -0.37 13.96
C HIS A 73 12.96 0.00 15.36
N ALA A 74 13.70 1.09 15.52
CA ALA A 74 14.11 1.58 16.82
C ALA A 74 12.91 1.87 17.76
N CYS A 75 11.77 2.32 17.23
CA CYS A 75 10.52 2.46 18.00
C CYS A 75 10.02 1.13 18.57
N GLU A 76 10.14 0.01 17.81
CA GLU A 76 9.72 -1.31 18.29
C GLU A 76 10.52 -1.74 19.52
N ASP A 77 11.84 -1.60 19.40
CA ASP A 77 12.79 -2.03 20.44
C ASP A 77 12.70 -1.17 21.69
N ASN A 78 12.22 0.07 21.57
CA ASN A 78 12.12 1.06 22.63
C ASN A 78 10.68 1.36 23.08
N ASN A 79 9.81 0.35 23.13
CA ASN A 79 8.43 0.47 23.65
C ASN A 79 7.57 1.55 22.96
N ASN A 80 7.70 1.69 21.65
CA ASN A 80 7.05 2.71 20.84
C ASN A 80 7.46 4.16 21.22
N ASP A 81 8.73 4.39 21.49
CA ASP A 81 9.28 5.74 21.61
C ASP A 81 9.41 6.38 20.21
N PHE A 82 8.52 7.30 19.89
CA PHE A 82 8.48 8.00 18.61
C PHE A 82 9.43 9.21 18.54
N SER A 83 10.26 9.47 19.55
CA SER A 83 11.05 10.71 19.65
C SER A 83 11.98 10.94 18.46
N ILE A 84 12.62 9.90 17.94
CA ILE A 84 13.46 9.99 16.72
C ILE A 84 12.62 10.25 15.46
N LEU A 85 11.50 9.54 15.30
CA LEU A 85 10.60 9.79 14.16
C LEU A 85 10.01 11.20 14.20
N ASP A 86 9.59 11.67 15.37
CA ASP A 86 9.11 13.04 15.55
C ASP A 86 10.20 14.06 15.18
N TYR A 87 11.44 13.84 15.62
CA TYR A 87 12.55 14.70 15.22
C TYR A 87 12.78 14.70 13.70
N LEU A 88 12.83 13.51 13.10
CA LEU A 88 13.05 13.39 11.66
C LEU A 88 11.97 14.10 10.82
N PHE A 89 10.70 13.99 11.23
CA PHE A 89 9.59 14.63 10.51
C PHE A 89 9.40 16.11 10.86
N ASP A 90 9.46 16.47 12.14
CA ASP A 90 9.02 17.79 12.60
C ASP A 90 10.16 18.82 12.69
N GLU A 91 11.37 18.39 13.05
CA GLU A 91 12.52 19.28 13.21
C GLU A 91 13.52 19.17 12.04
N TYR A 92 13.91 17.95 11.67
CA TYR A 92 14.85 17.72 10.56
C TYR A 92 14.20 17.98 9.19
N GLY A 93 12.91 17.69 9.06
CA GLY A 93 12.07 18.09 7.94
C GLY A 93 11.87 17.05 6.84
N LEU A 94 12.02 15.75 7.16
CA LEU A 94 11.56 14.69 6.26
C LEU A 94 10.03 14.74 6.09
N SER A 95 9.53 14.31 4.94
CA SER A 95 8.09 14.32 4.67
C SER A 95 7.67 13.19 3.76
N LEU A 96 6.77 12.35 4.23
CA LEU A 96 6.12 11.33 3.39
C LEU A 96 5.10 11.93 2.41
N LYS A 97 4.80 13.23 2.53
CA LYS A 97 3.94 13.97 1.59
C LYS A 97 4.73 14.59 0.45
N ASP A 98 6.03 14.79 0.63
CA ASP A 98 6.90 15.37 -0.41
C ASP A 98 7.43 14.22 -1.29
N PRO A 99 7.12 14.23 -2.61
CA PRO A 99 7.63 13.21 -3.54
C PRO A 99 9.16 13.11 -3.54
N LYS A 100 9.87 14.17 -3.18
CA LYS A 100 11.34 14.19 -3.15
C LYS A 100 11.95 13.22 -2.15
N TYR A 101 11.25 12.94 -1.05
CA TYR A 101 11.73 12.10 0.03
C TYR A 101 11.09 10.72 0.05
N ASN A 102 10.41 10.33 -1.02
CA ASN A 102 9.66 9.07 -1.10
C ASN A 102 10.35 8.01 -1.97
N PHE A 103 11.67 8.13 -2.18
CA PHE A 103 12.38 7.15 -2.99
C PHE A 103 12.75 5.91 -2.18
N VAL A 104 12.30 4.76 -2.65
CA VAL A 104 12.97 3.50 -2.38
C VAL A 104 14.26 3.51 -3.21
N LEU A 105 15.41 3.80 -2.61
CA LEU A 105 16.68 3.46 -3.23
C LEU A 105 16.79 1.94 -3.21
N ILE A 106 16.74 1.39 -4.39
CA ILE A 106 16.96 -0.03 -4.58
C ILE A 106 18.46 -0.25 -4.40
N ASP A 107 18.82 -1.17 -3.51
CA ASP A 107 20.19 -1.64 -3.38
C ASP A 107 20.70 -2.07 -4.75
N MET A 108 21.60 -1.26 -5.32
CA MET A 108 22.16 -1.45 -6.66
C MET A 108 23.02 -2.72 -6.79
N LYS A 109 23.29 -3.46 -5.70
CA LYS A 109 24.01 -4.73 -5.74
C LYS A 109 23.26 -5.83 -6.50
N HIS A 110 21.98 -5.65 -6.82
CA HIS A 110 21.15 -6.63 -7.52
C HIS A 110 20.57 -6.09 -8.84
N ILE A 111 21.44 -5.66 -9.74
CA ILE A 111 21.12 -4.97 -11.02
C ILE A 111 20.15 -5.74 -11.94
N LYS A 112 20.05 -7.07 -11.87
CA LYS A 112 19.08 -7.83 -12.69
C LYS A 112 17.64 -7.66 -12.22
N GLU A 113 17.43 -7.55 -10.92
CA GLU A 113 16.14 -7.22 -10.33
C GLU A 113 15.84 -5.71 -10.39
N ALA A 114 16.90 -4.88 -10.47
CA ALA A 114 16.79 -3.42 -10.56
C ALA A 114 16.10 -2.94 -11.85
N ASN A 115 16.24 -3.66 -12.98
CA ASN A 115 15.58 -3.25 -14.21
C ASN A 115 14.04 -3.37 -14.14
N GLU A 116 13.53 -4.41 -13.50
CA GLU A 116 12.08 -4.56 -13.28
C GLU A 116 11.59 -3.55 -12.22
N LYS A 117 12.33 -3.40 -11.15
CA LYS A 117 12.07 -2.38 -10.13
C LYS A 117 12.26 -0.95 -10.65
N TYR A 118 13.20 -0.71 -11.56
CA TYR A 118 13.38 0.58 -12.24
C TYR A 118 12.17 0.98 -13.10
N ILE A 119 11.57 0.01 -13.79
CA ILE A 119 10.32 0.24 -14.53
C ILE A 119 9.17 0.59 -13.57
N LEU A 120 9.10 -0.08 -12.41
CA LEU A 120 8.15 0.23 -11.35
C LEU A 120 8.39 1.64 -10.78
N ILE A 121 9.63 2.03 -10.50
CA ILE A 121 10.00 3.37 -10.04
C ILE A 121 9.67 4.43 -11.10
N LYS A 122 9.91 4.16 -12.38
CA LYS A 122 9.58 5.09 -13.46
C LYS A 122 8.07 5.28 -13.60
N LYS A 123 7.30 4.20 -13.57
CA LYS A 123 5.82 4.26 -13.50
C LYS A 123 5.34 4.95 -12.22
N ALA A 124 6.06 4.77 -11.12
CA ALA A 124 5.82 5.42 -9.85
C ALA A 124 5.97 6.93 -9.90
N LYS A 125 7.02 7.42 -10.53
CA LYS A 125 7.23 8.87 -10.73
C LYS A 125 6.10 9.50 -11.55
N GLU A 126 5.59 8.79 -12.53
CA GLU A 126 4.47 9.24 -13.37
C GLU A 126 3.14 9.29 -12.60
N SER A 127 2.97 8.45 -11.58
CA SER A 127 1.72 8.33 -10.81
C SER A 127 1.72 8.99 -9.42
N ASN A 128 2.85 9.49 -8.92
CA ASN A 128 3.01 10.05 -7.55
C ASN A 128 2.60 9.10 -6.39
N ILE A 129 2.40 7.83 -6.66
CA ILE A 129 1.71 6.90 -5.75
C ILE A 129 2.66 5.90 -5.09
N ILE A 130 3.65 5.38 -5.78
CA ILE A 130 4.34 4.13 -5.42
C ILE A 130 5.32 4.26 -4.25
N CYS A 131 6.02 5.35 -4.11
CA CYS A 131 7.09 5.44 -3.10
C CYS A 131 6.58 5.46 -1.65
N ARG A 132 5.41 6.08 -1.41
CA ARG A 132 4.81 6.16 -0.07
C ARG A 132 4.30 4.82 0.46
N ASN A 133 4.04 3.91 -0.44
CA ASN A 133 3.37 2.65 -0.19
C ASN A 133 4.37 1.55 0.10
N ALA A 134 5.51 1.54 -0.60
CA ALA A 134 6.58 0.59 -0.36
C ALA A 134 7.09 0.65 1.09
N LEU A 135 7.15 1.83 1.70
CA LEU A 135 7.60 2.02 3.07
C LEU A 135 6.76 1.23 4.09
N ILE A 136 5.42 1.31 4.01
CA ILE A 136 4.54 0.57 4.92
C ILE A 136 4.69 -0.94 4.75
N TYR A 137 4.69 -1.41 3.52
CA TYR A 137 4.83 -2.84 3.24
C TYR A 137 6.22 -3.35 3.59
N TYR A 138 7.25 -2.54 3.31
CA TYR A 138 8.60 -2.88 3.70
C TYR A 138 8.73 -3.02 5.23
N TYR A 139 8.18 -2.04 5.99
CA TYR A 139 8.14 -2.12 7.44
C TYR A 139 7.40 -3.39 7.91
N ILE A 140 6.19 -3.66 7.44
CA ILE A 140 5.39 -4.82 7.85
C ILE A 140 6.11 -6.15 7.57
N LEU A 141 6.85 -6.23 6.46
CA LEU A 141 7.49 -7.48 6.01
C LEU A 141 8.86 -7.71 6.61
N ASN A 142 9.57 -6.68 7.05
CA ASN A 142 10.96 -6.77 7.50
C ASN A 142 11.16 -6.46 8.98
N ALA A 143 10.16 -5.91 9.67
CA ALA A 143 10.22 -5.69 11.10
C ALA A 143 10.15 -7.00 11.88
N ASP A 144 10.92 -7.13 12.96
CA ASP A 144 10.92 -8.32 13.81
C ASP A 144 9.58 -8.48 14.55
N ASN A 145 9.02 -7.37 15.02
CA ASN A 145 7.74 -7.32 15.72
C ASN A 145 6.86 -6.16 15.21
N PRO A 146 6.43 -6.19 13.94
CA PRO A 146 5.68 -5.09 13.37
C PRO A 146 4.38 -4.85 14.15
N ASN A 147 4.09 -3.59 14.47
CA ASN A 147 2.90 -3.27 15.25
C ASN A 147 2.04 -2.16 14.60
N SER A 148 0.75 -2.23 14.88
CA SER A 148 -0.23 -1.31 14.29
C SER A 148 -0.10 0.14 14.74
N GLN A 149 0.56 0.42 15.87
CA GLN A 149 0.75 1.80 16.36
C GLN A 149 1.77 2.53 15.49
N ILE A 150 2.89 1.87 15.14
CA ILE A 150 3.91 2.42 14.25
C ILE A 150 3.34 2.58 12.85
N ILE A 151 2.61 1.58 12.34
CA ILE A 151 1.92 1.67 11.05
C ILE A 151 0.98 2.88 11.03
N LYS A 152 0.14 3.02 12.06
CA LYS A 152 -0.80 4.14 12.19
C LYS A 152 -0.07 5.49 12.27
N TYR A 153 1.05 5.55 12.97
CA TYR A 153 1.88 6.75 13.03
C TYR A 153 2.37 7.13 11.62
N LEU A 154 2.96 6.18 10.88
CA LEU A 154 3.47 6.42 9.51
C LEU A 154 2.34 6.81 8.54
N VAL A 155 1.16 6.18 8.64
CA VAL A 155 -0.03 6.55 7.86
C VAL A 155 -0.46 7.98 8.15
N ASN A 156 -0.49 8.40 9.41
CA ASN A 156 -0.81 9.78 9.81
C ASN A 156 0.21 10.79 9.26
N ARG A 157 1.46 10.38 9.05
CA ARG A 157 2.52 11.19 8.41
C ARG A 157 2.44 11.18 6.87
N GLY A 158 1.58 10.36 6.27
CA GLY A 158 1.29 10.36 4.84
C GLY A 158 1.65 9.09 4.09
N ALA A 159 2.11 8.04 4.78
CA ALA A 159 2.27 6.73 4.16
C ALA A 159 0.90 6.15 3.78
N LYS A 160 0.86 5.36 2.71
CA LYS A 160 -0.39 4.80 2.15
C LYS A 160 -0.26 3.32 1.86
N PHE A 161 -1.37 2.63 1.78
CA PHE A 161 -1.46 1.21 1.42
C PHE A 161 -1.85 0.96 -0.04
N GLU A 162 -2.32 1.98 -0.76
CA GLU A 162 -2.79 1.88 -2.14
C GLU A 162 -1.63 1.76 -3.13
N VAL A 163 -0.90 0.64 -3.07
CA VAL A 163 0.13 0.23 -4.04
C VAL A 163 -0.37 -0.90 -4.88
N HIS A 164 -0.33 -0.74 -6.15
CA HIS A 164 -0.72 -1.73 -7.11
C HIS A 164 0.54 -2.26 -7.77
N GLU A 165 0.86 -3.53 -7.56
CA GLU A 165 2.17 -4.12 -7.87
C GLU A 165 2.21 -4.85 -9.22
N ASP A 166 1.04 -5.12 -9.82
CA ASP A 166 0.97 -5.90 -11.06
C ASP A 166 -0.01 -5.33 -12.09
N ASP A 167 -0.05 -5.96 -13.25
CA ASP A 167 -0.94 -5.59 -14.36
C ASP A 167 -2.43 -5.83 -14.04
N PHE A 168 -2.74 -6.54 -12.94
CA PHE A 168 -4.11 -6.77 -12.46
C PHE A 168 -4.54 -5.74 -11.42
N GLY A 169 -3.65 -4.81 -11.07
CA GLY A 169 -3.93 -3.77 -10.08
C GLY A 169 -4.07 -4.28 -8.66
N TRP A 170 -3.46 -5.41 -8.34
CA TRP A 170 -3.44 -5.98 -6.99
C TRP A 170 -2.50 -5.21 -6.08
N THR A 171 -2.88 -5.09 -4.82
CA THR A 171 -1.97 -4.66 -3.75
C THR A 171 -1.42 -5.89 -3.01
N PRO A 172 -0.32 -5.77 -2.25
CA PRO A 172 0.14 -6.84 -1.36
C PRO A 172 -0.96 -7.40 -0.45
N MET A 173 -1.93 -6.58 -0.04
CA MET A 173 -3.04 -7.03 0.80
C MET A 173 -3.99 -8.00 0.08
N HIS A 174 -4.19 -7.86 -1.23
CA HIS A 174 -4.97 -8.83 -2.02
C HIS A 174 -4.27 -10.20 -2.05
N PHE A 175 -2.94 -10.21 -2.22
CA PHE A 175 -2.16 -11.45 -2.12
C PHE A 175 -2.23 -12.07 -0.73
N TRP A 176 -2.19 -11.26 0.33
CA TRP A 176 -2.34 -11.77 1.70
C TRP A 176 -3.73 -12.35 1.94
N ALA A 177 -4.78 -11.71 1.42
CA ALA A 177 -6.13 -12.23 1.51
C ALA A 177 -6.27 -13.60 0.84
N ARG A 178 -5.79 -13.72 -0.39
CA ARG A 178 -5.86 -14.97 -1.16
C ARG A 178 -4.98 -16.10 -0.58
N ARG A 179 -3.87 -15.74 0.08
CA ARG A 179 -2.93 -16.71 0.68
C ARG A 179 -3.21 -17.02 2.14
N ASN A 180 -4.37 -16.62 2.66
CA ASN A 180 -4.79 -16.83 4.04
C ASN A 180 -3.84 -16.23 5.10
N ASN A 181 -3.16 -15.12 4.78
CA ASN A 181 -2.27 -14.43 5.69
C ASN A 181 -3.04 -13.41 6.54
N TYR A 182 -3.89 -13.93 7.44
CA TYR A 182 -4.78 -13.10 8.26
C TYR A 182 -4.03 -12.19 9.24
N GLN A 183 -2.83 -12.58 9.69
CA GLN A 183 -2.03 -11.81 10.65
C GLN A 183 -1.54 -10.51 10.05
N LEU A 184 -0.99 -10.53 8.83
CA LEU A 184 -0.55 -9.32 8.13
C LEU A 184 -1.73 -8.42 7.76
N LEU A 185 -2.85 -8.99 7.35
CA LEU A 185 -4.08 -8.22 7.07
C LEU A 185 -4.63 -7.53 8.32
N GLU A 186 -4.71 -8.26 9.43
CA GLU A 186 -5.17 -7.70 10.70
C GLU A 186 -4.30 -6.52 11.13
N LEU A 187 -2.99 -6.70 11.03
CA LEU A 187 -2.01 -5.68 11.37
C LEU A 187 -2.16 -4.43 10.51
N ALA A 188 -2.24 -4.60 9.19
CA ALA A 188 -2.40 -3.51 8.24
C ALA A 188 -3.71 -2.73 8.46
N ILE A 189 -4.84 -3.44 8.59
CA ILE A 189 -6.16 -2.81 8.78
C ILE A 189 -6.22 -2.09 10.13
N LYS A 190 -5.70 -2.68 11.21
CA LYS A 190 -5.58 -2.00 12.51
C LYS A 190 -4.65 -0.79 12.46
N GLY A 191 -3.68 -0.81 11.56
CA GLY A 191 -2.77 0.30 11.27
C GLY A 191 -3.38 1.41 10.42
N GLY A 192 -4.59 1.22 9.87
CA GLY A 192 -5.32 2.24 9.11
C GLY A 192 -5.52 1.93 7.63
N ALA A 193 -5.19 0.72 7.17
CA ALA A 193 -5.53 0.30 5.82
C ALA A 193 -7.06 0.19 5.63
N ASN A 194 -7.53 0.50 4.43
CA ASN A 194 -8.93 0.33 4.08
C ASN A 194 -9.29 -1.16 3.97
N VAL A 195 -10.25 -1.62 4.77
CA VAL A 195 -10.73 -3.01 4.75
C VAL A 195 -11.40 -3.39 3.43
N ASP A 196 -12.01 -2.41 2.76
CA ASP A 196 -12.62 -2.55 1.43
C ASP A 196 -11.69 -2.04 0.32
N MET A 197 -10.37 -2.13 0.50
CA MET A 197 -9.40 -1.78 -0.52
C MET A 197 -9.68 -2.57 -1.81
N GLN A 198 -9.72 -1.83 -2.91
CA GLN A 198 -10.04 -2.38 -4.22
C GLN A 198 -8.78 -2.55 -5.07
N THR A 199 -8.81 -3.52 -5.99
CA THR A 199 -7.85 -3.55 -7.09
C THR A 199 -8.01 -2.31 -7.96
N LEU A 200 -6.93 -1.81 -8.58
CA LEU A 200 -7.07 -0.80 -9.62
C LEU A 200 -7.64 -1.44 -10.87
N LEU A 201 -8.62 -0.75 -11.49
CA LEU A 201 -9.04 -1.08 -12.84
C LEU A 201 -7.85 -0.94 -13.80
N ASP A 202 -7.29 -2.05 -14.24
CA ASP A 202 -6.73 -2.14 -15.58
C ASP A 202 -7.95 -2.16 -16.54
N PRO A 203 -7.94 -1.40 -17.64
CA PRO A 203 -8.97 -1.53 -18.69
C PRO A 203 -9.13 -2.97 -19.22
N LYS A 204 -8.18 -3.84 -18.93
CA LYS A 204 -8.19 -5.27 -19.27
C LYS A 204 -8.65 -6.18 -18.12
N SER A 205 -8.71 -5.68 -16.87
CA SER A 205 -9.23 -6.46 -15.74
C SER A 205 -10.72 -6.17 -15.59
N GLU A 206 -11.50 -7.22 -15.60
CA GLU A 206 -12.95 -7.13 -15.65
C GLU A 206 -13.59 -6.61 -14.35
N TYR A 207 -12.85 -6.47 -13.22
CA TYR A 207 -13.48 -6.25 -11.91
C TYR A 207 -12.62 -5.46 -10.91
N ASN A 208 -13.26 -4.48 -10.24
CA ASN A 208 -12.74 -3.82 -9.02
C ASN A 208 -13.06 -4.69 -7.80
N GLU A 209 -12.24 -5.68 -7.54
CA GLU A 209 -12.46 -6.62 -6.44
C GLU A 209 -11.89 -6.08 -5.13
N THR A 210 -12.60 -6.32 -4.02
CA THR A 210 -12.09 -6.00 -2.69
C THR A 210 -11.31 -7.15 -2.10
N LEU A 211 -10.61 -6.91 -0.98
CA LEU A 211 -9.92 -7.97 -0.22
C LEU A 211 -10.84 -9.15 0.09
N LEU A 212 -12.14 -8.91 0.29
CA LEU A 212 -13.10 -9.96 0.61
C LEU A 212 -13.36 -10.87 -0.60
N PHE A 213 -13.37 -10.36 -1.83
CA PHE A 213 -13.46 -11.21 -3.02
C PHE A 213 -12.30 -12.19 -3.11
N GLU A 214 -11.08 -11.71 -2.85
CA GLU A 214 -9.89 -12.57 -2.83
C GLU A 214 -9.96 -13.60 -1.71
N ALA A 215 -10.41 -13.19 -0.53
CA ALA A 215 -10.54 -14.08 0.60
C ALA A 215 -11.54 -15.21 0.35
N VAL A 216 -12.65 -14.97 -0.36
CA VAL A 216 -13.67 -16.00 -0.59
C VAL A 216 -13.41 -16.86 -1.81
N SER A 217 -12.42 -16.50 -2.65
CA SER A 217 -12.07 -17.20 -3.88
C SER A 217 -11.45 -18.58 -3.63
N GLU A 218 -10.98 -18.88 -2.40
CA GLU A 218 -10.41 -20.17 -2.02
C GLU A 218 -11.10 -20.73 -0.78
N PRO A 219 -11.34 -22.06 -0.71
CA PRO A 219 -12.09 -22.67 0.40
C PRO A 219 -11.40 -22.57 1.76
N GLU A 220 -10.05 -22.54 1.77
CA GLU A 220 -9.22 -22.59 2.97
C GLU A 220 -9.06 -21.25 3.65
N THR A 221 -9.49 -20.15 3.02
CA THR A 221 -9.29 -18.76 3.47
C THR A 221 -10.36 -18.27 4.44
N TYR A 222 -11.15 -19.16 5.00
CA TYR A 222 -12.28 -18.82 5.89
C TYR A 222 -11.86 -17.96 7.12
N ARG A 223 -10.61 -18.09 7.58
CA ARG A 223 -10.09 -17.24 8.68
C ARG A 223 -9.94 -15.79 8.25
N VAL A 224 -9.44 -15.56 7.04
CA VAL A 224 -9.36 -14.20 6.47
C VAL A 224 -10.75 -13.66 6.18
N THR A 225 -11.65 -14.49 5.63
CA THR A 225 -13.04 -14.10 5.41
C THR A 225 -13.70 -13.64 6.74
N GLN A 226 -13.54 -14.43 7.80
CA GLN A 226 -14.05 -14.10 9.12
C GLN A 226 -13.44 -12.79 9.64
N LEU A 227 -12.12 -12.64 9.58
CA LEU A 227 -11.41 -11.44 10.01
C LEU A 227 -11.90 -10.19 9.28
N LEU A 228 -12.00 -10.23 7.95
CA LEU A 228 -12.46 -9.09 7.18
C LEU A 228 -13.89 -8.69 7.54
N ILE A 229 -14.78 -9.65 7.74
CA ILE A 229 -16.16 -9.41 8.22
C ILE A 229 -16.15 -8.75 9.61
N GLU A 230 -15.37 -9.28 10.55
CA GLU A 230 -15.23 -8.75 11.91
C GLU A 230 -14.67 -7.32 11.92
N LEU A 231 -13.78 -7.00 10.98
CA LEU A 231 -13.20 -5.66 10.80
C LEU A 231 -14.09 -4.72 9.98
N GLY A 232 -15.28 -5.15 9.58
CA GLY A 232 -16.30 -4.31 8.97
C GLY A 232 -16.28 -4.26 7.44
N ALA A 233 -15.68 -5.25 6.78
CA ALA A 233 -15.73 -5.35 5.32
C ALA A 233 -17.18 -5.35 4.80
N ASN A 234 -17.41 -4.67 3.68
CA ASN A 234 -18.71 -4.64 3.04
C ASN A 234 -19.03 -5.97 2.35
N VAL A 235 -19.73 -6.85 3.03
CA VAL A 235 -20.10 -8.19 2.52
C VAL A 235 -21.00 -8.16 1.28
N ASN A 236 -21.59 -7.03 0.99
CA ASN A 236 -22.46 -6.79 -0.17
C ASN A 236 -21.80 -5.82 -1.19
N PHE A 237 -20.50 -5.56 -1.08
CA PHE A 237 -19.82 -4.82 -2.14
C PHE A 237 -20.05 -5.55 -3.46
N ALA A 238 -20.60 -4.84 -4.43
CA ALA A 238 -20.92 -5.44 -5.72
C ALA A 238 -20.00 -4.87 -6.81
N THR A 239 -19.39 -5.79 -7.49
CA THR A 239 -19.05 -5.70 -8.93
C THR A 239 -20.31 -6.18 -9.69
N PRO A 240 -20.31 -6.60 -10.96
CA PRO A 240 -21.47 -7.34 -11.48
C PRO A 240 -21.85 -8.55 -10.61
N ARG A 241 -20.92 -9.06 -9.81
CA ARG A 241 -21.08 -10.13 -8.80
C ARG A 241 -20.86 -9.60 -7.39
N THR A 242 -21.16 -10.40 -6.39
CA THR A 242 -20.88 -10.12 -4.98
C THR A 242 -19.90 -11.15 -4.41
N PRO A 243 -19.27 -10.91 -3.25
CA PRO A 243 -18.44 -11.92 -2.60
C PRO A 243 -19.18 -13.25 -2.39
N LEU A 244 -20.51 -13.24 -2.19
CA LEU A 244 -21.28 -14.46 -2.03
C LEU A 244 -21.47 -15.25 -3.33
N ASP A 245 -21.53 -14.56 -4.48
CA ASP A 245 -21.57 -15.22 -5.80
C ASP A 245 -20.28 -16.01 -6.07
N ASP A 246 -19.13 -15.45 -5.66
CA ASP A 246 -17.80 -16.01 -5.92
C ASP A 246 -17.31 -16.96 -4.83
N ALA A 247 -17.99 -17.00 -3.69
CA ALA A 247 -17.53 -17.72 -2.54
C ALA A 247 -17.35 -19.22 -2.81
N LYS A 248 -16.14 -19.72 -2.57
CA LYS A 248 -15.83 -21.15 -2.57
C LYS A 248 -15.82 -21.70 -1.15
N GLY A 249 -16.19 -22.97 -1.03
CA GLY A 249 -16.26 -23.66 0.25
C GLY A 249 -17.50 -23.29 1.09
N SER A 250 -17.98 -24.27 1.85
CA SER A 250 -19.20 -24.13 2.67
C SER A 250 -19.02 -23.17 3.85
N ARG A 251 -17.79 -23.06 4.40
CA ARG A 251 -17.47 -22.17 5.52
C ARG A 251 -17.53 -20.69 5.10
N ASN A 252 -16.90 -20.33 3.97
CA ASN A 252 -16.96 -18.96 3.44
C ASN A 252 -18.41 -18.57 3.15
N LYS A 253 -19.17 -19.43 2.46
CA LYS A 253 -20.59 -19.20 2.18
C LYS A 253 -21.42 -19.01 3.45
N LYS A 254 -21.15 -19.78 4.50
CA LYS A 254 -21.85 -19.66 5.77
C LYS A 254 -21.51 -18.31 6.44
N LEU A 255 -20.24 -17.99 6.58
CA LEU A 255 -19.79 -16.72 7.18
C LEU A 255 -20.42 -15.51 6.50
N LEU A 256 -20.41 -15.47 5.17
CA LEU A 256 -21.04 -14.41 4.40
C LEU A 256 -22.55 -14.32 4.63
N LYS A 257 -23.27 -15.44 4.62
CA LYS A 257 -24.71 -15.45 4.86
C LYS A 257 -25.05 -15.02 6.28
N ASP A 258 -24.32 -15.50 7.27
CA ASP A 258 -24.50 -15.11 8.68
C ASP A 258 -24.27 -13.61 8.88
N ALA A 259 -23.40 -12.98 8.07
CA ALA A 259 -23.15 -11.55 8.04
C ALA A 259 -24.13 -10.75 7.14
N GLY A 260 -25.18 -11.39 6.59
CA GLY A 260 -26.19 -10.73 5.77
C GLY A 260 -25.78 -10.47 4.31
N ALA A 261 -24.81 -11.23 3.79
CA ALA A 261 -24.46 -11.13 2.37
C ALA A 261 -25.58 -11.66 1.48
N MET A 262 -25.79 -10.98 0.36
CA MET A 262 -26.71 -11.32 -0.70
C MET A 262 -25.95 -11.62 -2.00
N THR A 263 -26.50 -12.50 -2.83
CA THR A 263 -26.02 -12.65 -4.21
C THR A 263 -26.45 -11.45 -5.06
N SER A 264 -25.78 -11.21 -6.17
CA SER A 264 -26.14 -10.16 -7.12
C SER A 264 -27.59 -10.33 -7.60
N GLU A 265 -28.04 -11.56 -7.81
CA GLU A 265 -29.42 -11.86 -8.18
C GLU A 265 -30.43 -11.48 -7.08
N GLN A 266 -30.11 -11.76 -5.81
CA GLN A 266 -30.94 -11.37 -4.67
C GLN A 266 -31.03 -9.86 -4.53
N ILE A 267 -29.92 -9.14 -4.71
CA ILE A 267 -29.88 -7.68 -4.72
C ILE A 267 -30.76 -7.13 -5.84
N ARG A 268 -30.61 -7.63 -7.06
CA ARG A 268 -31.41 -7.21 -8.21
C ARG A 268 -32.92 -7.38 -7.97
N LYS A 269 -33.31 -8.55 -7.48
CA LYS A 269 -34.71 -8.84 -7.15
C LYS A 269 -35.25 -7.94 -6.04
N LYS A 270 -34.48 -7.75 -4.96
CA LYS A 270 -34.86 -6.92 -3.81
C LYS A 270 -35.10 -5.47 -4.23
N PHE A 271 -34.29 -4.92 -5.13
CA PHE A 271 -34.35 -3.51 -5.53
C PHE A 271 -34.92 -3.27 -6.92
N ASN A 272 -35.48 -4.31 -7.55
CA ASN A 272 -36.06 -4.26 -8.89
C ASN A 272 -35.14 -3.63 -9.94
N LEU A 273 -33.85 -4.09 -9.96
CA LEU A 273 -32.84 -3.61 -10.88
C LEU A 273 -32.77 -4.49 -12.14
N PRO A 274 -32.28 -3.95 -13.29
CA PRO A 274 -32.13 -4.72 -14.51
C PRO A 274 -31.15 -5.88 -14.34
N ALA A 275 -31.26 -6.90 -15.19
CA ALA A 275 -30.29 -7.95 -15.27
C ALA A 275 -28.97 -7.41 -15.85
N TYR A 276 -27.84 -8.00 -15.39
CA TYR A 276 -26.55 -7.76 -16.02
C TYR A 276 -26.56 -8.40 -17.41
N ASP A 277 -26.28 -7.61 -18.44
CA ASP A 277 -26.22 -8.07 -19.84
C ASP A 277 -25.11 -7.33 -20.58
N SER A 278 -24.00 -8.01 -20.80
CA SER A 278 -22.83 -7.48 -21.50
C SER A 278 -22.84 -7.73 -23.02
N SER A 279 -23.90 -8.29 -23.56
CA SER A 279 -23.98 -8.62 -25.00
C SER A 279 -23.80 -7.40 -25.90
N HIS A 280 -24.16 -6.21 -25.42
CA HIS A 280 -23.96 -4.95 -26.15
C HIS A 280 -22.52 -4.46 -26.19
N CYS A 281 -21.61 -5.10 -25.42
CA CYS A 281 -20.17 -4.81 -25.44
C CYS A 281 -19.42 -5.64 -26.50
N GLU A 282 -20.11 -6.37 -27.34
CA GLU A 282 -19.53 -7.11 -28.46
C GLU A 282 -19.66 -6.31 -29.77
N ILE A 283 -18.54 -6.11 -30.48
CA ILE A 283 -18.47 -5.48 -31.79
C ILE A 283 -17.87 -6.49 -32.77
N ASP A 284 -18.59 -6.81 -33.84
CA ASP A 284 -18.20 -7.80 -34.86
C ASP A 284 -17.80 -9.18 -34.28
N GLY A 285 -18.51 -9.63 -33.26
CA GLY A 285 -18.26 -10.90 -32.58
C GLY A 285 -17.00 -10.92 -31.70
N LYS A 286 -16.47 -9.75 -31.34
CA LYS A 286 -15.35 -9.60 -30.40
C LYS A 286 -15.74 -8.66 -29.29
N THR A 287 -15.32 -9.01 -28.08
CA THR A 287 -15.53 -8.17 -26.89
C THR A 287 -14.72 -6.87 -27.02
N ASP A 288 -15.41 -5.74 -26.92
CA ASP A 288 -14.77 -4.44 -26.71
C ASP A 288 -14.53 -4.26 -25.19
N PHE A 289 -13.28 -4.42 -24.79
CA PHE A 289 -12.91 -4.37 -23.36
C PHE A 289 -13.07 -2.98 -22.72
N ASP A 290 -12.91 -1.91 -23.50
CA ASP A 290 -13.11 -0.54 -22.99
C ASP A 290 -14.59 -0.27 -22.71
N LEU A 291 -15.47 -0.76 -23.59
CA LEU A 291 -16.92 -0.65 -23.43
C LEU A 291 -17.40 -1.55 -22.29
N LEU A 292 -16.88 -2.77 -22.22
CA LEU A 292 -17.19 -3.73 -21.16
C LEU A 292 -16.79 -3.19 -19.78
N GLY A 293 -15.59 -2.62 -19.65
CA GLY A 293 -15.11 -2.01 -18.40
C GLY A 293 -16.03 -0.88 -17.93
N LYS A 294 -16.41 0.03 -18.82
CA LYS A 294 -17.35 1.11 -18.49
C LYS A 294 -18.72 0.58 -18.04
N TYR A 295 -19.22 -0.44 -18.71
CA TYR A 295 -20.48 -1.06 -18.35
C TYR A 295 -20.42 -1.77 -17.00
N HIS A 296 -19.30 -2.45 -16.69
CA HIS A 296 -19.07 -3.03 -15.38
C HIS A 296 -19.10 -1.99 -14.26
N ASP A 297 -18.45 -0.85 -14.46
CA ASP A 297 -18.44 0.24 -13.49
C ASP A 297 -19.83 0.82 -13.26
N GLU A 298 -20.56 1.10 -14.33
CA GLU A 298 -21.93 1.64 -14.25
C GLU A 298 -22.86 0.66 -13.55
N TYR A 299 -22.76 -0.62 -13.87
CA TYR A 299 -23.59 -1.65 -13.26
C TYR A 299 -23.23 -1.90 -11.79
N SER A 300 -21.93 -1.92 -11.46
CA SER A 300 -21.45 -2.02 -10.10
C SER A 300 -21.94 -0.86 -9.24
N LYS A 301 -21.87 0.35 -9.78
CA LYS A 301 -22.38 1.55 -9.13
C LYS A 301 -23.88 1.45 -8.87
N LEU A 302 -24.66 0.98 -9.85
CA LEU A 302 -26.10 0.79 -9.70
C LEU A 302 -26.43 -0.15 -8.53
N LEU A 303 -25.75 -1.27 -8.41
CA LEU A 303 -25.94 -2.22 -7.31
C LEU A 303 -25.55 -1.63 -5.95
N ASN A 304 -24.37 -0.99 -5.87
CA ASN A 304 -23.87 -0.41 -4.63
C ASN A 304 -24.73 0.78 -4.15
N ASP A 305 -25.21 1.62 -5.06
CA ASP A 305 -26.10 2.73 -4.73
C ASP A 305 -27.46 2.24 -4.18
N ALA A 306 -27.98 1.14 -4.73
CA ALA A 306 -29.21 0.53 -4.21
C ALA A 306 -29.03 -0.04 -2.80
N ILE A 307 -27.91 -0.71 -2.54
CA ILE A 307 -27.55 -1.23 -1.22
C ILE A 307 -27.39 -0.10 -0.20
N LYS A 308 -26.69 0.97 -0.60
CA LYS A 308 -26.47 2.14 0.27
C LYS A 308 -27.78 2.82 0.65
N LYS A 309 -28.66 3.09 -0.32
CA LYS A 309 -29.98 3.70 -0.06
C LYS A 309 -30.83 2.87 0.89
N ALA A 310 -30.75 1.54 0.80
CA ALA A 310 -31.48 0.66 1.71
C ALA A 310 -30.97 0.79 3.16
N LYS A 311 -29.64 0.84 3.37
CA LYS A 311 -29.05 1.03 4.70
C LYS A 311 -29.38 2.39 5.32
N GLU A 312 -29.55 3.44 4.52
CA GLU A 312 -29.93 4.78 4.98
C GLU A 312 -31.41 4.88 5.33
N SER A 313 -32.24 3.89 4.95
CA SER A 313 -33.69 3.85 5.16
C SER A 313 -34.08 2.98 6.36
N GLU A 314 -33.16 2.18 6.90
CA GLU A 314 -33.32 1.37 8.12
C GLU A 314 -32.93 2.15 9.37
#